data_eb638fe99ee61b69bac504ee5eca2e68
#
_entry.id   eb638fe99ee61b69bac504ee5eca2e68
#
_cell.length_a   1.000
_cell.length_b   1.000
_cell.length_c   1.000
_cell.angle_alpha   90.00
_cell.angle_beta   90.00
_cell.angle_gamma   90.00
#
_symmetry.space_group_name_H-M   'P 1'
#
loop_
_entity.id
_entity.type
_entity.pdbx_description
1 polymer ?
#
loop_
_entity_poly.entity_id
_entity_poly.type
_entity_poly.pdbx_seq_one_letter_code
_entity_poly.pdbx_strand_id
1 'polypeptide(L)'
;LMDSLRANHQRWQRPACLTTDRYLVFTLNRRALIADEQNLGLMLDAVVDTAQDFAVIAPLRGRARELVERHGGIRVVDPLSYLEFGYLTSHASGIITDSGNVAEEATFNNVPCITLNSYTEHIETVKQGTNVLVGEDATLLRQTMQQLVSGHWKQASLPDRWDGRTAERIVQILMQ
;
A
#
# COMPACT_ATOMS: atom_id res chain seq x y z
N LEU A 1 -0.66 15.30 4.21
CA LEU A 1 -0.85 13.90 4.61
C LEU A 1 -0.22 13.62 5.98
N MET A 2 1.05 13.90 6.20
CA MET A 2 1.78 13.57 7.45
C MET A 2 1.15 14.16 8.71
N ASP A 3 0.68 15.41 8.66
CA ASP A 3 0.00 16.05 9.77
C ASP A 3 -1.27 15.28 10.17
N SER A 4 -2.04 14.81 9.17
CA SER A 4 -3.25 14.00 9.40
C SER A 4 -2.93 12.62 9.96
N LEU A 5 -1.88 11.95 9.47
CA LEU A 5 -1.46 10.64 9.97
C LEU A 5 -1.03 10.73 11.43
N ARG A 6 -0.21 11.73 11.79
CA ARG A 6 0.21 11.96 13.17
C ARG A 6 -0.94 12.28 14.11
N ALA A 7 -1.92 13.07 13.65
CA ALA A 7 -3.09 13.42 14.45
C ALA A 7 -4.03 12.23 14.71
N ASN A 8 -4.02 11.22 13.85
CA ASN A 8 -4.99 10.12 13.90
C ASN A 8 -4.39 8.76 14.27
N HIS A 9 -3.06 8.58 14.29
CA HIS A 9 -2.45 7.25 14.49
C HIS A 9 -2.85 6.56 15.80
N GLN A 10 -3.16 7.31 16.86
CA GLN A 10 -3.65 6.77 18.13
C GLN A 10 -5.16 6.43 18.11
N ARG A 11 -5.84 6.78 17.02
CA ARG A 11 -7.30 6.59 16.85
C ARG A 11 -7.62 5.44 15.90
N TRP A 12 -6.61 4.78 15.34
CA TRP A 12 -6.83 3.65 14.42
C TRP A 12 -7.73 2.59 15.05
N GLN A 13 -8.64 2.05 14.26
CA GLN A 13 -9.61 1.05 14.68
C GLN A 13 -9.38 -0.24 13.91
N ARG A 14 -9.20 -1.34 14.63
CA ARG A 14 -9.07 -2.66 14.00
C ARG A 14 -10.36 -3.01 13.27
N PRO A 15 -10.31 -3.23 11.93
CA PRO A 15 -11.50 -3.59 11.18
C PRO A 15 -11.98 -4.99 11.55
N ALA A 16 -13.33 -5.17 11.62
CA ALA A 16 -13.93 -6.45 11.96
C ALA A 16 -13.59 -7.57 10.96
N CYS A 17 -13.29 -7.22 9.71
CA CYS A 17 -12.88 -8.18 8.68
C CYS A 17 -11.48 -8.76 8.91
N LEU A 18 -10.65 -8.17 9.78
CA LEU A 18 -9.28 -8.60 10.03
C LEU A 18 -9.24 -9.72 11.08
N THR A 19 -9.07 -10.96 10.63
CA THR A 19 -9.08 -12.17 11.47
C THR A 19 -7.68 -12.74 11.76
N THR A 20 -6.63 -12.14 11.19
CA THR A 20 -5.23 -12.54 11.37
C THR A 20 -4.34 -11.31 11.48
N ASP A 21 -3.20 -11.44 12.14
CA ASP A 21 -2.17 -10.39 12.20
C ASP A 21 -1.07 -10.59 11.14
N ARG A 22 -1.11 -11.70 10.40
CA ARG A 22 -0.17 -12.01 9.33
C ARG A 22 -0.82 -11.82 7.98
N TYR A 23 -0.72 -10.59 7.45
CA TYR A 23 -1.41 -10.25 6.21
C TYR A 23 -0.67 -9.20 5.38
N LEU A 24 -0.99 -9.21 4.09
CA LEU A 24 -0.64 -8.20 3.11
C LEU A 24 -1.91 -7.43 2.71
N VAL A 25 -1.75 -6.17 2.36
CA VAL A 25 -2.84 -5.35 1.82
C VAL A 25 -2.67 -5.18 0.32
N PHE A 26 -3.75 -5.35 -0.42
CA PHE A 26 -3.79 -5.10 -1.85
C PHE A 26 -4.84 -4.02 -2.16
N THR A 27 -4.45 -2.97 -2.88
CA THR A 27 -5.38 -1.94 -3.36
C THR A 27 -5.19 -1.70 -4.85
N LEU A 28 -6.29 -1.43 -5.56
CA LEU A 28 -6.31 -1.24 -7.01
C LEU A 28 -7.40 -0.24 -7.40
N ASN A 29 -7.02 0.86 -8.04
CA ASN A 29 -7.92 1.90 -8.53
C ASN A 29 -7.61 2.35 -9.97
N ARG A 30 -6.43 2.03 -10.50
CA ARG A 30 -5.95 2.51 -11.79
C ARG A 30 -6.73 1.90 -12.95
N ARG A 31 -7.46 2.75 -13.67
CA ARG A 31 -8.33 2.33 -14.77
C ARG A 31 -7.61 1.58 -15.88
N ALA A 32 -6.39 2.00 -16.22
CA ALA A 32 -5.61 1.36 -17.27
C ALA A 32 -5.29 -0.09 -16.93
N LEU A 33 -4.83 -0.37 -15.70
CA LEU A 33 -4.53 -1.73 -15.24
C LEU A 33 -5.80 -2.58 -15.10
N ILE A 34 -6.91 -1.99 -14.64
CA ILE A 34 -8.22 -2.66 -14.55
C ILE A 34 -8.75 -3.03 -15.94
N ALA A 35 -8.46 -2.22 -16.96
CA ALA A 35 -8.89 -2.46 -18.34
C ALA A 35 -8.07 -3.56 -19.04
N ASP A 36 -6.83 -3.79 -18.65
CA ASP A 36 -5.98 -4.87 -19.15
C ASP A 36 -6.15 -6.12 -18.26
N GLU A 37 -7.27 -6.81 -18.44
CA GLU A 37 -7.62 -7.98 -17.64
C GLU A 37 -6.60 -9.12 -17.75
N GLN A 38 -5.94 -9.26 -18.90
CA GLN A 38 -4.93 -10.30 -19.09
C GLN A 38 -3.69 -10.02 -18.24
N ASN A 39 -3.15 -8.80 -18.31
CA ASN A 39 -1.99 -8.42 -17.52
C ASN A 39 -2.33 -8.38 -16.01
N LEU A 40 -3.51 -7.86 -15.66
CA LEU A 40 -3.99 -7.89 -14.27
C LEU A 40 -4.03 -9.31 -13.73
N GLY A 41 -4.51 -10.28 -14.52
CA GLY A 41 -4.52 -11.71 -14.16
C GLY A 41 -3.11 -12.22 -13.82
N LEU A 42 -2.12 -11.93 -14.66
CA LEU A 42 -0.72 -12.31 -14.41
C LEU A 42 -0.14 -11.66 -13.13
N MET A 43 -0.52 -10.42 -12.87
CA MET A 43 -0.09 -9.72 -11.64
C MET A 43 -0.77 -10.30 -10.39
N LEU A 44 -2.05 -10.65 -10.47
CA LEU A 44 -2.76 -11.31 -9.37
C LEU A 44 -2.18 -12.71 -9.11
N ASP A 45 -1.83 -13.48 -10.15
CA ASP A 45 -1.11 -14.74 -10.02
C ASP A 45 0.21 -14.54 -9.26
N ALA A 46 0.97 -13.51 -9.62
CA ALA A 46 2.22 -13.20 -8.93
C ALA A 46 2.00 -12.93 -7.43
N VAL A 47 0.95 -12.20 -7.06
CA VAL A 47 0.62 -11.92 -5.65
C VAL A 47 0.19 -13.20 -4.93
N VAL A 48 -0.77 -13.95 -5.48
CA VAL A 48 -1.35 -15.14 -4.83
C VAL A 48 -0.31 -16.24 -4.65
N ASP A 49 0.45 -16.53 -5.70
CA ASP A 49 1.47 -17.62 -5.67
C ASP A 49 2.61 -17.34 -4.69
N THR A 50 2.92 -16.05 -4.46
CA THR A 50 4.06 -15.68 -3.59
C THR A 50 3.65 -15.29 -2.19
N ALA A 51 2.37 -15.08 -1.91
CA ALA A 51 1.90 -14.66 -0.58
C ALA A 51 2.18 -15.69 0.53
N GLN A 52 2.34 -16.97 0.19
CA GLN A 52 2.62 -18.05 1.14
C GLN A 52 1.58 -18.10 2.28
N ASP A 53 2.06 -17.94 3.53
CA ASP A 53 1.22 -17.98 4.74
C ASP A 53 0.55 -16.64 5.06
N PHE A 54 0.78 -15.60 4.24
CA PHE A 54 0.13 -14.30 4.44
C PHE A 54 -1.25 -14.31 3.82
N ALA A 55 -2.26 -13.90 4.57
CA ALA A 55 -3.55 -13.55 3.99
C ALA A 55 -3.39 -12.26 3.16
N VAL A 56 -3.96 -12.21 1.96
CA VAL A 56 -4.02 -10.98 1.17
C VAL A 56 -5.40 -10.37 1.32
N ILE A 57 -5.49 -9.17 1.86
CA ILE A 57 -6.74 -8.47 2.15
C ILE A 57 -6.86 -7.26 1.23
N ALA A 58 -7.97 -7.18 0.50
CA ALA A 58 -8.19 -6.16 -0.51
C ALA A 58 -9.51 -5.42 -0.28
N PRO A 59 -9.50 -4.22 0.32
CA PRO A 59 -10.68 -3.36 0.37
C PRO A 59 -10.91 -2.73 -1.01
N LEU A 60 -11.82 -3.32 -1.79
CA LEU A 60 -12.08 -2.96 -3.19
C LEU A 60 -13.55 -2.70 -3.45
N ARG A 61 -13.81 -1.96 -4.54
CA ARG A 61 -15.16 -1.66 -5.04
C ARG A 61 -15.21 -1.70 -6.57
N GLY A 62 -16.42 -1.77 -7.11
CA GLY A 62 -16.68 -1.69 -8.55
C GLY A 62 -15.95 -2.77 -9.35
N ARG A 63 -15.44 -2.42 -10.52
CA ARG A 63 -14.82 -3.36 -11.45
C ARG A 63 -13.57 -4.04 -10.88
N ALA A 64 -12.75 -3.33 -10.11
CA ALA A 64 -11.59 -3.93 -9.45
C ALA A 64 -12.00 -5.08 -8.52
N ARG A 65 -13.07 -4.87 -7.73
CA ARG A 65 -13.64 -5.90 -6.86
C ARG A 65 -14.06 -7.14 -7.66
N GLU A 66 -14.86 -6.95 -8.70
CA GLU A 66 -15.35 -8.06 -9.53
C GLU A 66 -14.21 -8.91 -10.13
N LEU A 67 -13.16 -8.26 -10.64
CA LEU A 67 -12.03 -8.93 -11.27
C LEU A 67 -11.20 -9.71 -10.25
N VAL A 68 -10.92 -9.12 -9.10
CA VAL A 68 -10.12 -9.77 -8.05
C VAL A 68 -10.89 -10.90 -7.38
N GLU A 69 -12.20 -10.75 -7.12
CA GLU A 69 -13.06 -11.83 -6.62
C GLU A 69 -13.14 -13.00 -7.61
N ARG A 70 -13.28 -12.70 -8.90
CA ARG A 70 -13.32 -13.74 -9.96
C ARG A 70 -12.00 -14.50 -10.07
N HIS A 71 -10.86 -13.83 -9.90
CA HIS A 71 -9.55 -14.46 -9.91
C HIS A 71 -9.37 -15.43 -8.74
N GLY A 72 -9.80 -15.05 -7.55
CA GLY A 72 -9.66 -15.83 -6.32
C GLY A 72 -8.29 -15.68 -5.64
N GLY A 73 -8.15 -16.30 -4.48
CA GLY A 73 -6.90 -16.28 -3.69
C GLY A 73 -6.64 -15.01 -2.89
N ILE A 74 -7.43 -13.95 -3.10
CA ILE A 74 -7.37 -12.68 -2.37
C ILE A 74 -8.69 -12.46 -1.64
N ARG A 75 -8.63 -12.13 -0.37
CA ARG A 75 -9.80 -11.83 0.43
C ARG A 75 -10.26 -10.39 0.17
N VAL A 76 -11.27 -10.25 -0.68
CA VAL A 76 -11.88 -8.95 -0.97
C VAL A 76 -12.87 -8.60 0.14
N VAL A 77 -12.77 -7.37 0.63
CA VAL A 77 -13.63 -6.81 1.66
C VAL A 77 -14.25 -5.49 1.19
N ASP A 78 -15.29 -5.05 1.87
CA ASP A 78 -15.89 -3.74 1.60
C ASP A 78 -14.92 -2.60 1.91
N PRO A 79 -15.07 -1.44 1.25
CA PRO A 79 -14.30 -0.26 1.58
C PRO A 79 -14.41 0.08 3.07
N LEU A 80 -13.27 0.33 3.69
CA LEU A 80 -13.15 0.62 5.12
C LEU A 80 -13.28 2.13 5.38
N SER A 81 -13.64 2.49 6.60
CA SER A 81 -13.52 3.87 7.09
C SER A 81 -12.05 4.30 7.12
N TYR A 82 -11.80 5.59 7.18
CA TYR A 82 -10.44 6.14 7.28
C TYR A 82 -9.65 5.56 8.46
N LEU A 83 -10.29 5.43 9.63
CA LEU A 83 -9.63 4.92 10.83
C LEU A 83 -9.35 3.42 10.74
N GLU A 84 -10.23 2.64 10.12
CA GLU A 84 -10.03 1.21 9.88
C GLU A 84 -8.97 0.96 8.79
N PHE A 85 -8.98 1.74 7.72
CA PHE A 85 -7.97 1.64 6.67
C PHE A 85 -6.58 2.02 7.21
N GLY A 86 -6.49 3.06 8.04
CA GLY A 86 -5.26 3.43 8.73
C GLY A 86 -4.71 2.31 9.63
N TYR A 87 -5.59 1.61 10.36
CA TYR A 87 -5.20 0.41 11.11
C TYR A 87 -4.67 -0.68 10.17
N LEU A 88 -5.45 -1.00 9.13
CA LEU A 88 -5.12 -2.07 8.18
C LEU A 88 -3.75 -1.85 7.53
N THR A 89 -3.44 -0.65 7.07
CA THR A 89 -2.18 -0.34 6.39
C THR A 89 -1.00 -0.21 7.35
N SER A 90 -1.21 0.34 8.55
CA SER A 90 -0.12 0.53 9.52
C SER A 90 0.35 -0.75 10.21
N HIS A 91 -0.48 -1.80 10.23
CA HIS A 91 -0.16 -3.10 10.86
C HIS A 91 0.08 -4.21 9.83
N ALA A 92 0.04 -3.91 8.54
CA ALA A 92 0.31 -4.89 7.50
C ALA A 92 1.78 -5.34 7.49
N SER A 93 2.03 -6.58 7.09
CA SER A 93 3.39 -7.06 6.81
C SER A 93 3.95 -6.52 5.50
N GLY A 94 3.09 -6.05 4.61
CA GLY A 94 3.42 -5.38 3.37
C GLY A 94 2.17 -4.90 2.64
N ILE A 95 2.36 -3.99 1.70
CA ILE A 95 1.30 -3.36 0.92
C ILE A 95 1.64 -3.44 -0.56
N ILE A 96 0.68 -3.85 -1.38
CA ILE A 96 0.74 -3.81 -2.84
C ILE A 96 -0.34 -2.82 -3.30
N THR A 97 0.04 -1.76 -4.00
CA THR A 97 -0.87 -0.65 -4.30
C THR A 97 -0.52 0.05 -5.61
N ASP A 98 -1.50 0.69 -6.21
CA ASP A 98 -1.31 1.65 -7.31
C ASP A 98 -1.46 3.12 -6.86
N SER A 99 -1.59 3.35 -5.55
CA SER A 99 -1.82 4.68 -4.96
C SER A 99 -0.55 5.28 -4.38
N GLY A 100 -0.18 6.48 -4.83
CA GLY A 100 0.93 7.26 -4.26
C GLY A 100 0.71 7.62 -2.79
N ASN A 101 -0.52 7.99 -2.40
CA ASN A 101 -0.84 8.30 -1.01
C ASN A 101 -0.66 7.10 -0.07
N VAL A 102 -1.05 5.90 -0.53
CA VAL A 102 -0.84 4.67 0.26
C VAL A 102 0.65 4.36 0.40
N ALA A 103 1.46 4.64 -0.63
CA ALA A 103 2.91 4.49 -0.55
C ALA A 103 3.57 5.48 0.44
N GLU A 104 3.03 6.72 0.55
CA GLU A 104 3.44 7.67 1.59
C GLU A 104 3.06 7.17 2.99
N GLU A 105 1.82 6.70 3.17
CA GLU A 105 1.36 6.12 4.44
C GLU A 105 2.19 4.91 4.86
N ALA A 106 2.53 4.03 3.92
CA ALA A 106 3.40 2.88 4.15
C ALA A 106 4.80 3.32 4.61
N THR A 107 5.38 4.31 3.94
CA THR A 107 6.69 4.88 4.34
C THR A 107 6.63 5.50 5.73
N PHE A 108 5.57 6.26 6.04
CA PHE A 108 5.37 6.85 7.36
C PHE A 108 5.29 5.80 8.47
N ASN A 109 4.61 4.69 8.21
CA ASN A 109 4.43 3.58 9.15
C ASN A 109 5.58 2.55 9.12
N ASN A 110 6.61 2.77 8.29
CA ASN A 110 7.70 1.83 8.04
C ASN A 110 7.23 0.43 7.60
N VAL A 111 6.19 0.37 6.80
CA VAL A 111 5.63 -0.86 6.21
C VAL A 111 6.19 -1.05 4.80
N PRO A 112 6.71 -2.23 4.42
CA PRO A 112 7.11 -2.55 3.05
C PRO A 112 6.00 -2.26 2.04
N CYS A 113 6.33 -1.56 0.95
CA CYS A 113 5.35 -1.17 -0.06
C CYS A 113 5.85 -1.47 -1.46
N ILE A 114 4.99 -2.09 -2.27
CA ILE A 114 5.19 -2.34 -3.69
C ILE A 114 4.18 -1.50 -4.47
N THR A 115 4.64 -0.60 -5.33
CA THR A 115 3.77 0.23 -6.15
C THR A 115 3.71 -0.29 -7.58
N LEU A 116 2.47 -0.51 -8.06
CA LEU A 116 2.14 -1.01 -9.40
C LEU A 116 2.19 0.10 -10.46
N ASN A 117 3.11 1.04 -10.30
CA ASN A 117 3.38 2.13 -11.23
C ASN A 117 4.87 2.15 -11.57
N SER A 118 5.21 2.62 -12.77
CA SER A 118 6.59 2.79 -13.23
C SER A 118 7.20 4.13 -12.79
N TYR A 119 6.40 5.03 -12.26
CA TYR A 119 6.83 6.35 -11.77
C TYR A 119 6.05 6.73 -10.50
N THR A 120 6.57 7.71 -9.78
CA THR A 120 5.89 8.31 -8.62
C THR A 120 6.21 9.81 -8.54
N GLU A 121 5.25 10.58 -8.06
CA GLU A 121 5.44 11.98 -7.68
C GLU A 121 6.13 12.10 -6.30
N HIS A 122 6.14 11.02 -5.52
CA HIS A 122 6.68 10.92 -4.16
C HIS A 122 8.00 10.14 -4.16
N ILE A 123 9.02 10.66 -4.87
CA ILE A 123 10.29 9.96 -5.08
C ILE A 123 11.02 9.63 -3.77
N GLU A 124 10.81 10.40 -2.72
CA GLU A 124 11.35 10.16 -1.38
C GLU A 124 10.87 8.84 -0.79
N THR A 125 9.65 8.38 -1.12
CA THR A 125 9.16 7.07 -0.70
C THR A 125 10.01 5.93 -1.25
N VAL A 126 10.59 6.13 -2.44
CA VAL A 126 11.45 5.16 -3.13
C VAL A 126 12.91 5.30 -2.70
N LYS A 127 13.43 6.53 -2.60
CA LYS A 127 14.85 6.77 -2.30
C LYS A 127 15.18 6.56 -0.82
N GLN A 128 14.30 6.97 0.07
CA GLN A 128 14.50 6.90 1.53
C GLN A 128 13.49 5.98 2.20
N GLY A 129 12.24 5.97 1.72
CA GLY A 129 11.15 5.21 2.30
C GLY A 129 11.14 3.73 1.92
N THR A 130 10.02 3.10 2.22
CA THR A 130 9.83 1.65 2.09
C THR A 130 9.37 1.20 0.70
N ASN A 131 9.10 2.15 -0.22
CA ASN A 131 8.43 1.88 -1.49
C ASN A 131 9.39 1.35 -2.57
N VAL A 132 8.91 0.38 -3.36
CA VAL A 132 9.57 -0.15 -4.58
C VAL A 132 8.58 -0.08 -5.73
N LEU A 133 8.99 0.49 -6.85
CA LEU A 133 8.18 0.56 -8.07
C LEU A 133 8.42 -0.68 -8.93
N VAL A 134 7.36 -1.35 -9.31
CA VAL A 134 7.43 -2.53 -10.20
C VAL A 134 6.70 -2.32 -11.53
N GLY A 135 6.02 -1.20 -11.69
CA GLY A 135 5.19 -0.97 -12.88
C GLY A 135 4.06 -1.99 -13.00
N GLU A 136 3.70 -2.29 -14.23
CA GLU A 136 2.72 -3.32 -14.58
C GLU A 136 3.42 -4.61 -15.05
N ASP A 137 4.56 -4.94 -14.44
CA ASP A 137 5.41 -6.09 -14.76
C ASP A 137 5.20 -7.22 -13.73
N ALA A 138 4.48 -8.27 -14.13
CA ALA A 138 4.17 -9.42 -13.28
C ALA A 138 5.43 -10.18 -12.81
N THR A 139 6.47 -10.24 -13.65
CA THR A 139 7.73 -10.92 -13.31
C THR A 139 8.47 -10.15 -12.21
N LEU A 140 8.60 -8.83 -12.37
CA LEU A 140 9.23 -7.97 -11.38
C LEU A 140 8.41 -7.94 -10.07
N LEU A 141 7.07 -7.91 -10.18
CA LEU A 141 6.18 -8.02 -9.03
C LEU A 141 6.43 -9.32 -8.26
N ARG A 142 6.51 -10.46 -8.94
CA ARG A 142 6.78 -11.77 -8.32
C ARG A 142 8.12 -11.78 -7.57
N GLN A 143 9.18 -11.28 -8.19
CA GLN A 143 10.50 -11.20 -7.56
C GLN A 143 10.50 -10.30 -6.32
N THR A 144 9.84 -9.13 -6.42
CA THR A 144 9.76 -8.17 -5.31
C THR A 144 8.90 -8.72 -4.16
N MET A 145 7.81 -9.41 -4.48
CA MET A 145 6.98 -10.13 -3.50
C MET A 145 7.77 -11.21 -2.75
N GLN A 146 8.62 -11.97 -3.44
CA GLN A 146 9.49 -12.97 -2.80
C GLN A 146 10.43 -12.34 -1.78
N GLN A 147 11.01 -11.18 -2.08
CA GLN A 147 11.82 -10.42 -1.13
C GLN A 147 11.00 -9.97 0.09
N LEU A 148 9.79 -9.48 -0.15
CA LEU A 148 8.90 -9.02 0.92
C LEU A 148 8.54 -10.16 1.87
N VAL A 149 8.02 -11.28 1.36
CA VAL A 149 7.54 -12.40 2.20
C VAL A 149 8.67 -13.14 2.90
N SER A 150 9.89 -13.10 2.37
CA SER A 150 11.09 -13.67 3.02
C SER A 150 11.73 -12.74 4.06
N GLY A 151 11.19 -11.54 4.24
CA GLY A 151 11.72 -10.55 5.18
C GLY A 151 12.98 -9.83 4.71
N HIS A 152 13.35 -9.97 3.45
CA HIS A 152 14.48 -9.27 2.84
C HIS A 152 14.02 -7.98 2.17
N TRP A 153 13.76 -6.97 2.98
CA TRP A 153 13.35 -5.65 2.48
C TRP A 153 14.46 -4.63 2.65
N LYS A 154 14.45 -3.60 1.80
CA LYS A 154 15.43 -2.51 1.91
C LYS A 154 15.31 -1.81 3.26
N GLN A 155 16.42 -1.28 3.74
CA GLN A 155 16.40 -0.36 4.87
C GLN A 155 15.74 0.95 4.44
N ALA A 156 14.86 1.46 5.27
CA ALA A 156 14.14 2.68 5.03
C ALA A 156 14.28 3.65 6.20
N SER A 157 14.12 4.92 5.91
CA SER A 157 14.05 5.98 6.90
C SER A 157 12.91 6.93 6.57
N LEU A 158 12.41 7.63 7.57
CA LEU A 158 11.40 8.65 7.37
C LEU A 158 12.05 9.84 6.64
N PRO A 159 11.47 10.31 5.52
CA PRO A 159 11.98 11.47 4.81
C PRO A 159 12.00 12.73 5.67
N ASP A 160 12.93 13.63 5.37
CA ASP A 160 13.06 14.90 6.06
C ASP A 160 11.75 15.70 6.03
N ARG A 161 11.43 16.33 7.16
CA ARG A 161 10.23 17.17 7.36
C ARG A 161 8.90 16.42 7.35
N TRP A 162 8.91 15.09 7.42
CA TRP A 162 7.72 14.28 7.62
C TRP A 162 7.32 14.19 9.10
N ASP A 163 7.41 15.30 9.78
CA ASP A 163 7.25 15.45 11.24
C ASP A 163 5.88 15.98 11.68
N GLY A 164 4.95 16.19 10.73
CA GLY A 164 3.60 16.67 11.02
C GLY A 164 3.51 18.16 11.35
N ARG A 165 4.53 18.96 10.99
CA ARG A 165 4.59 20.41 11.25
C ARG A 165 4.49 21.26 9.99
N THR A 166 3.85 20.74 8.96
CA THR A 166 3.73 21.43 7.66
C THR A 166 2.92 22.73 7.80
N ALA A 167 1.79 22.66 8.49
CA ALA A 167 0.94 23.84 8.71
C ALA A 167 1.68 24.97 9.44
N GLU A 168 2.45 24.65 10.48
CA GLU A 168 3.26 25.64 11.21
C GLU A 168 4.28 26.34 10.30
N ARG A 169 4.97 25.59 9.44
CA ARG A 169 5.95 26.14 8.49
C ARG A 169 5.30 27.06 7.47
N ILE A 170 4.14 26.67 6.94
CA ILE A 170 3.38 27.48 6.00
C ILE A 170 3.00 28.81 6.66
N VAL A 171 2.44 28.80 7.86
CA VAL A 171 2.06 30.02 8.60
C VAL A 171 3.28 30.90 8.83
N GLN A 172 4.42 30.36 9.27
CA GLN A 172 5.65 31.11 9.47
C GLN A 172 6.13 31.81 8.20
N ILE A 173 6.01 31.16 7.04
CA ILE A 173 6.40 31.76 5.75
C ILE A 173 5.44 32.90 5.35
N LEU A 174 4.14 32.69 5.56
CA LEU A 174 3.11 33.69 5.20
C LEU A 174 3.12 34.93 6.11
N MET A 175 3.69 34.82 7.31
CA MET A 175 3.80 35.95 8.28
C MET A 175 5.08 36.78 8.11
N GLN A 176 5.98 36.42 7.22
CA GLN A 176 7.19 37.17 6.85
C GLN A 176 6.90 38.22 5.77
#